data_9f4a3e29372f1e193fe80d11b46e06be
#
_entry.id   9f4a3e29372f1e193fe80d11b46e06be
#
_cell.length_a   1.000
_cell.length_b   1.000
_cell.length_c   1.000
_cell.angle_alpha   90.00
_cell.angle_beta   90.00
_cell.angle_gamma   90.00
#
_symmetry.space_group_name_H-M   'P 1'
#
loop_
_entity.id
_entity.type
_entity.pdbx_description
1 polymer ?
#
loop_
_entity_poly.entity_id
_entity_poly.type
_entity_poly.pdbx_seq_one_letter_code
_entity_poly.pdbx_strand_id
1 'polypeptide(L)'
;MTTPKQAEAPASRASQRELGGRKVVVDKREAILAAALELFVERGFFGTAVPEIADRAGVGAGTIYRYFESKEALVNAIYRQQKMYFAQVVLADFPQSSTTRELFRTLWMRMAKFATANPDAFIFLELHHHARYLDAESRAVENRMTALFTDLVTTKQSQGDLKAGEPRLLMGIVMGAFVGVIRSCVDVDQPLGEADWKLAEQCVWEAVRT
;
A
#
# COMPACT_ATOMS: atom_id res chain seq x y z
N MET A 1 11.41 -84.68 -17.69
CA MET A 1 10.89 -83.87 -16.56
C MET A 1 10.89 -82.44 -17.03
N THR A 2 9.76 -81.96 -17.44
CA THR A 2 9.54 -80.77 -18.24
C THR A 2 8.84 -79.72 -17.32
N THR A 3 9.46 -78.63 -17.06
CA THR A 3 8.88 -77.53 -16.29
C THR A 3 8.05 -76.64 -17.20
N PRO A 4 6.84 -76.19 -16.85
CA PRO A 4 6.02 -75.34 -17.71
C PRO A 4 6.39 -73.84 -17.49
N LYS A 5 6.39 -73.18 -18.62
CA LYS A 5 6.59 -71.79 -18.88
C LYS A 5 5.40 -70.97 -18.37
N GLN A 6 5.62 -70.07 -17.42
CA GLN A 6 4.62 -69.08 -16.96
C GLN A 6 4.49 -67.97 -17.98
N ALA A 7 3.23 -67.70 -18.37
CA ALA A 7 2.86 -66.59 -19.25
C ALA A 7 2.76 -65.28 -18.44
N GLU A 8 3.46 -64.28 -18.88
CA GLU A 8 3.32 -62.89 -18.39
C GLU A 8 2.04 -62.26 -18.95
N ALA A 9 1.20 -61.74 -18.07
CA ALA A 9 0.04 -60.91 -18.42
C ALA A 9 0.49 -59.46 -18.70
N PRO A 10 -0.15 -58.75 -19.66
CA PRO A 10 0.24 -57.42 -20.02
C PRO A 10 -0.24 -56.40 -18.97
N ALA A 11 0.69 -55.55 -18.51
CA ALA A 11 0.44 -54.45 -17.60
C ALA A 11 -0.54 -53.44 -18.20
N SER A 12 -1.63 -53.23 -17.48
CA SER A 12 -2.62 -52.19 -17.71
C SER A 12 -1.99 -50.81 -17.68
N ARG A 13 -2.02 -50.09 -18.79
CA ARG A 13 -1.75 -48.67 -18.87
C ARG A 13 -2.87 -47.93 -18.16
N ALA A 14 -2.69 -47.64 -16.88
CA ALA A 14 -3.50 -46.66 -16.15
C ALA A 14 -3.19 -45.28 -16.69
N SER A 15 -4.18 -44.69 -17.33
CA SER A 15 -4.24 -43.35 -17.81
C SER A 15 -3.91 -42.35 -16.68
N GLN A 16 -2.77 -41.68 -16.77
CA GLN A 16 -2.51 -40.47 -16.00
C GLN A 16 -3.38 -39.36 -16.57
N ARG A 17 -4.52 -39.11 -15.92
CA ARG A 17 -5.29 -37.92 -16.11
C ARG A 17 -4.46 -36.76 -15.55
N GLU A 18 -3.83 -35.96 -16.41
CA GLU A 18 -3.33 -34.63 -16.10
C GLU A 18 -4.48 -33.79 -15.52
N LEU A 19 -4.39 -33.49 -14.25
CA LEU A 19 -5.18 -32.46 -13.61
C LEU A 19 -4.80 -31.13 -14.29
N GLY A 20 -5.68 -30.66 -15.17
CA GLY A 20 -5.52 -29.41 -15.89
C GLY A 20 -5.23 -28.27 -14.92
N GLY A 21 -3.97 -27.80 -14.89
CA GLY A 21 -3.56 -26.61 -14.19
C GLY A 21 -4.38 -25.44 -14.69
N ARG A 22 -5.28 -24.93 -13.87
CA ARG A 22 -6.03 -23.70 -14.12
C ARG A 22 -4.98 -22.60 -14.31
N LYS A 23 -4.74 -22.22 -15.56
CA LYS A 23 -3.84 -21.12 -15.91
C LYS A 23 -4.41 -19.89 -15.20
N VAL A 24 -3.74 -19.45 -14.12
CA VAL A 24 -4.08 -18.21 -13.45
C VAL A 24 -3.95 -17.14 -14.51
N VAL A 25 -5.07 -16.59 -14.96
CA VAL A 25 -5.07 -15.44 -15.87
C VAL A 25 -4.55 -14.28 -15.04
N VAL A 26 -3.25 -14.02 -15.14
CA VAL A 26 -2.65 -12.86 -14.52
C VAL A 26 -3.31 -11.65 -15.17
N ASP A 27 -4.01 -10.85 -14.37
CA ASP A 27 -4.57 -9.60 -14.84
C ASP A 27 -3.41 -8.70 -15.26
N LYS A 28 -3.28 -8.49 -16.56
CA LYS A 28 -2.18 -7.69 -17.12
C LYS A 28 -2.16 -6.27 -16.59
N ARG A 29 -3.34 -5.73 -16.28
CA ARG A 29 -3.45 -4.39 -15.70
C ARG A 29 -2.82 -4.35 -14.32
N GLU A 30 -3.14 -5.31 -13.47
CA GLU A 30 -2.57 -5.41 -12.11
C GLU A 30 -1.06 -5.72 -12.15
N ALA A 31 -0.60 -6.56 -13.08
CA ALA A 31 0.84 -6.81 -13.27
C ALA A 31 1.60 -5.53 -13.68
N ILE A 32 1.02 -4.70 -14.56
CA ILE A 32 1.60 -3.41 -14.95
C ILE A 32 1.64 -2.44 -13.77
N LEU A 33 0.55 -2.36 -12.97
CA LEU A 33 0.49 -1.46 -11.80
C LEU A 33 1.52 -1.87 -10.75
N ALA A 34 1.66 -3.16 -10.46
CA ALA A 34 2.64 -3.68 -9.50
C ALA A 34 4.08 -3.39 -9.96
N ALA A 35 4.44 -3.73 -11.20
CA ALA A 35 5.76 -3.47 -11.77
C ALA A 35 6.10 -1.97 -11.79
N ALA A 36 5.12 -1.12 -12.10
CA ALA A 36 5.32 0.32 -12.12
C ALA A 36 5.49 0.90 -10.71
N LEU A 37 4.74 0.40 -9.72
CA LEU A 37 4.91 0.80 -8.32
C LEU A 37 6.33 0.52 -7.84
N GLU A 38 6.84 -0.71 -8.03
CA GLU A 38 8.21 -1.09 -7.68
C GLU A 38 9.24 -0.13 -8.31
N LEU A 39 9.15 0.08 -9.63
CA LEU A 39 10.11 0.93 -10.35
C LEU A 39 10.01 2.41 -9.96
N PHE A 40 8.82 2.92 -9.67
CA PHE A 40 8.66 4.30 -9.18
C PHE A 40 9.24 4.46 -7.77
N VAL A 41 9.15 3.45 -6.92
CA VAL A 41 9.79 3.46 -5.59
C VAL A 41 11.31 3.40 -5.73
N GLU A 42 11.84 2.53 -6.59
CA GLU A 42 13.28 2.35 -6.80
C GLU A 42 13.95 3.60 -7.42
N ARG A 43 13.32 4.25 -8.40
CA ARG A 43 13.97 5.22 -9.31
C ARG A 43 13.24 6.55 -9.44
N GLY A 44 12.09 6.66 -8.82
CA GLY A 44 11.20 7.81 -8.98
C GLY A 44 10.51 7.85 -10.35
N PHE A 45 9.58 8.79 -10.48
CA PHE A 45 8.81 8.96 -11.72
C PHE A 45 9.70 9.28 -12.93
N PHE A 46 10.65 10.20 -12.79
CA PHE A 46 11.51 10.61 -13.93
C PHE A 46 12.56 9.58 -14.27
N GLY A 47 13.02 8.78 -13.32
CA GLY A 47 14.02 7.72 -13.52
C GLY A 47 13.46 6.42 -14.10
N THR A 48 12.14 6.32 -14.33
CA THR A 48 11.49 5.11 -14.82
C THR A 48 10.98 5.30 -16.24
N ALA A 49 11.34 4.40 -17.15
CA ALA A 49 10.85 4.39 -18.53
C ALA A 49 9.75 3.33 -18.73
N VAL A 50 8.77 3.62 -19.61
CA VAL A 50 7.65 2.70 -19.90
C VAL A 50 8.12 1.33 -20.42
N PRO A 51 9.15 1.21 -21.27
CA PRO A 51 9.68 -0.09 -21.67
C PRO A 51 10.17 -0.94 -20.48
N GLU A 52 10.79 -0.35 -19.48
CA GLU A 52 11.28 -1.07 -18.29
C GLU A 52 10.11 -1.60 -17.44
N ILE A 53 9.02 -0.83 -17.36
CA ILE A 53 7.78 -1.30 -16.72
C ILE A 53 7.20 -2.50 -17.49
N ALA A 54 7.21 -2.44 -18.83
CA ALA A 54 6.71 -3.52 -19.67
C ALA A 54 7.52 -4.81 -19.46
N ASP A 55 8.84 -4.69 -19.45
CA ASP A 55 9.77 -5.81 -19.22
C ASP A 55 9.53 -6.42 -17.81
N ARG A 56 9.44 -5.59 -16.78
CA ARG A 56 9.19 -6.02 -15.40
C ARG A 56 7.81 -6.70 -15.25
N ALA A 57 6.79 -6.20 -15.94
CA ALA A 57 5.44 -6.76 -15.94
C ALA A 57 5.27 -8.00 -16.84
N GLY A 58 6.28 -8.37 -17.64
CA GLY A 58 6.21 -9.47 -18.60
C GLY A 58 5.21 -9.22 -19.73
N VAL A 59 5.08 -7.95 -20.18
CA VAL A 59 4.16 -7.55 -21.26
C VAL A 59 4.90 -6.75 -22.35
N GLY A 60 4.34 -6.67 -23.54
CA GLY A 60 4.86 -5.75 -24.56
C GLY A 60 4.55 -4.29 -24.21
N ALA A 61 5.44 -3.35 -24.53
CA ALA A 61 5.23 -1.91 -24.27
C ALA A 61 3.91 -1.37 -24.84
N GLY A 62 3.49 -1.83 -26.02
CA GLY A 62 2.19 -1.48 -26.60
C GLY A 62 0.99 -1.97 -25.77
N THR A 63 1.18 -2.97 -24.90
CA THR A 63 0.13 -3.43 -23.98
C THR A 63 -0.11 -2.39 -22.88
N ILE A 64 0.92 -1.73 -22.39
CA ILE A 64 0.79 -0.66 -21.38
C ILE A 64 -0.09 0.46 -21.93
N TYR A 65 0.20 0.93 -23.15
CA TYR A 65 -0.56 2.03 -23.79
C TYR A 65 -2.01 1.68 -24.14
N ARG A 66 -2.38 0.39 -24.11
CA ARG A 66 -3.78 -0.04 -24.20
C ARG A 66 -4.57 0.17 -22.91
N TYR A 67 -3.90 0.16 -21.76
CA TYR A 67 -4.51 0.35 -20.42
C TYR A 67 -4.35 1.78 -19.91
N PHE A 68 -3.26 2.45 -20.25
CA PHE A 68 -2.89 3.75 -19.73
C PHE A 68 -2.37 4.64 -20.86
N GLU A 69 -3.00 5.78 -21.06
CA GLU A 69 -2.68 6.72 -22.14
C GLU A 69 -1.25 7.27 -22.05
N SER A 70 -0.72 7.39 -20.84
CA SER A 70 0.61 7.94 -20.57
C SER A 70 1.17 7.38 -19.25
N LYS A 71 2.44 7.68 -18.99
CA LYS A 71 3.09 7.37 -17.71
C LYS A 71 2.44 8.14 -16.55
N GLU A 72 1.95 9.35 -16.80
CA GLU A 72 1.18 10.15 -15.85
C GLU A 72 -0.16 9.50 -15.53
N ALA A 73 -0.88 8.96 -16.51
CA ALA A 73 -2.11 8.21 -16.28
C ALA A 73 -1.84 6.95 -15.44
N LEU A 74 -0.74 6.25 -15.70
CA LEU A 74 -0.32 5.08 -14.94
C LEU A 74 -0.02 5.41 -13.47
N VAL A 75 0.79 6.45 -13.20
CA VAL A 75 1.11 6.86 -11.83
C VAL A 75 -0.13 7.34 -11.07
N ASN A 76 -1.06 8.02 -11.74
CA ASN A 76 -2.33 8.43 -11.12
C ASN A 76 -3.22 7.23 -10.78
N ALA A 77 -3.27 6.21 -11.63
CA ALA A 77 -3.99 4.98 -11.33
C ALA A 77 -3.41 4.26 -10.11
N ILE A 78 -2.08 4.17 -9.99
CA ILE A 78 -1.40 3.61 -8.82
C ILE A 78 -1.72 4.45 -7.58
N TYR A 79 -1.60 5.78 -7.68
CA TYR A 79 -1.88 6.68 -6.57
C TYR A 79 -3.28 6.47 -6.01
N ARG A 80 -4.31 6.45 -6.86
CA ARG A 80 -5.69 6.21 -6.44
C ARG A 80 -5.86 4.82 -5.81
N GLN A 81 -5.31 3.79 -6.41
CA GLN A 81 -5.39 2.42 -5.89
C GLN A 81 -4.76 2.32 -4.50
N GLN A 82 -3.53 2.82 -4.32
CA GLN A 82 -2.84 2.75 -3.04
C GLN A 82 -3.49 3.64 -1.98
N LYS A 83 -3.97 4.83 -2.34
CA LYS A 83 -4.70 5.73 -1.42
C LYS A 83 -6.03 5.14 -0.95
N MET A 84 -6.76 4.47 -1.84
CA MET A 84 -7.99 3.75 -1.47
C MET A 84 -7.70 2.56 -0.57
N TYR A 85 -6.66 1.79 -0.86
CA TYR A 85 -6.25 0.66 -0.03
C TYR A 85 -5.80 1.13 1.36
N PHE A 86 -4.99 2.19 1.43
CA PHE A 86 -4.64 2.84 2.70
C PHE A 86 -5.88 3.23 3.50
N ALA A 87 -6.83 3.90 2.86
CA ALA A 87 -8.08 4.29 3.49
C ALA A 87 -8.87 3.09 4.03
N GLN A 88 -8.99 2.02 3.24
CA GLN A 88 -9.67 0.78 3.67
C GLN A 88 -9.03 0.17 4.92
N VAL A 89 -7.70 0.15 5.00
CA VAL A 89 -6.98 -0.42 6.15
C VAL A 89 -7.08 0.49 7.38
N VAL A 90 -6.84 1.79 7.20
CA VAL A 90 -6.76 2.73 8.33
C VAL A 90 -8.14 3.07 8.89
N LEU A 91 -9.14 3.22 8.02
CA LEU A 91 -10.49 3.62 8.41
C LEU A 91 -11.47 2.44 8.56
N ALA A 92 -11.01 1.18 8.42
CA ALA A 92 -11.85 0.00 8.64
C ALA A 92 -12.54 0.07 10.01
N ASP A 93 -13.84 -0.28 10.05
CA ASP A 93 -14.62 -0.31 11.30
C ASP A 93 -14.29 0.88 12.22
N PHE A 94 -14.44 2.09 11.67
CA PHE A 94 -14.08 3.31 12.38
C PHE A 94 -14.77 3.38 13.75
N PRO A 95 -14.01 3.45 14.87
CA PRO A 95 -14.57 3.33 16.20
C PRO A 95 -15.39 4.57 16.58
N GLN A 96 -16.71 4.46 16.51
CA GLN A 96 -17.66 5.56 16.73
C GLN A 96 -17.75 6.00 18.19
N SER A 97 -17.43 5.11 19.15
CA SER A 97 -17.63 5.31 20.59
C SER A 97 -16.34 5.35 21.40
N SER A 98 -15.18 5.48 20.75
CA SER A 98 -13.89 5.51 21.43
C SER A 98 -13.56 6.90 21.98
N THR A 99 -12.80 6.93 23.08
CA THR A 99 -12.12 8.15 23.50
C THR A 99 -11.17 8.63 22.42
N THR A 100 -10.85 9.93 22.41
CA THR A 100 -9.88 10.51 21.45
C THR A 100 -8.52 9.83 21.58
N ARG A 101 -8.12 9.43 22.79
CA ARG A 101 -6.88 8.66 23.03
C ARG A 101 -6.88 7.30 22.35
N GLU A 102 -7.97 6.56 22.47
CA GLU A 102 -8.11 5.24 21.84
C GLU A 102 -8.19 5.34 20.31
N LEU A 103 -8.92 6.33 19.81
CA LEU A 103 -9.01 6.62 18.37
C LEU A 103 -7.64 6.94 17.78
N PHE A 104 -6.90 7.85 18.40
CA PHE A 104 -5.55 8.22 17.98
C PHE A 104 -4.63 6.98 17.89
N ARG A 105 -4.60 6.19 18.98
CA ARG A 105 -3.82 4.95 19.04
C ARG A 105 -4.22 3.96 17.94
N THR A 106 -5.52 3.78 17.73
CA THR A 106 -6.04 2.85 16.71
C THR A 106 -5.59 3.27 15.31
N LEU A 107 -5.75 4.54 14.97
CA LEU A 107 -5.32 5.07 13.67
C LEU A 107 -3.81 4.95 13.48
N TRP A 108 -3.02 5.32 14.47
CA TRP A 108 -1.57 5.20 14.44
C TRP A 108 -1.11 3.77 14.21
N MET A 109 -1.62 2.82 14.99
CA MET A 109 -1.23 1.41 14.87
C MET A 109 -1.69 0.78 13.55
N ARG A 110 -2.82 1.22 12.99
CA ARG A 110 -3.25 0.79 11.65
C ARG A 110 -2.36 1.36 10.55
N MET A 111 -1.93 2.61 10.67
CA MET A 111 -0.93 3.19 9.77
C MET A 111 0.39 2.43 9.85
N ALA A 112 0.87 2.11 11.06
CA ALA A 112 2.07 1.31 11.27
C ALA A 112 1.97 -0.07 10.63
N LYS A 113 0.84 -0.75 10.83
CA LYS A 113 0.56 -2.05 10.19
C LYS A 113 0.55 -1.95 8.67
N PHE A 114 -0.09 -0.91 8.11
CA PHE A 114 -0.10 -0.68 6.66
C PHE A 114 1.31 -0.46 6.13
N ALA A 115 2.08 0.44 6.73
CA ALA A 115 3.43 0.77 6.29
C ALA A 115 4.39 -0.42 6.36
N THR A 116 4.28 -1.24 7.43
CA THR A 116 5.10 -2.46 7.59
C THR A 116 4.72 -3.56 6.59
N ALA A 117 3.42 -3.73 6.33
CA ALA A 117 2.93 -4.77 5.42
C ALA A 117 3.04 -4.38 3.93
N ASN A 118 3.12 -3.08 3.64
CA ASN A 118 3.11 -2.54 2.27
C ASN A 118 4.13 -1.40 2.14
N PRO A 119 5.44 -1.67 2.31
CA PRO A 119 6.47 -0.63 2.35
C PRO A 119 6.51 0.20 1.05
N ASP A 120 6.44 -0.45 -0.11
CA ASP A 120 6.45 0.25 -1.39
C ASP A 120 5.25 1.19 -1.56
N ALA A 121 4.05 0.74 -1.16
CA ALA A 121 2.86 1.57 -1.21
C ALA A 121 3.00 2.80 -0.30
N PHE A 122 3.54 2.62 0.91
CA PHE A 122 3.75 3.73 1.84
C PHE A 122 4.83 4.69 1.32
N ILE A 123 5.98 4.19 0.88
CA ILE A 123 7.06 4.99 0.29
C ILE A 123 6.53 5.78 -0.91
N PHE A 124 5.80 5.12 -1.80
CA PHE A 124 5.20 5.77 -2.96
C PHE A 124 4.24 6.89 -2.55
N LEU A 125 3.33 6.66 -1.60
CA LEU A 125 2.32 7.65 -1.20
C LEU A 125 2.92 8.86 -0.46
N GLU A 126 3.91 8.65 0.42
CA GLU A 126 4.32 9.64 1.40
C GLU A 126 5.72 10.23 1.16
N LEU A 127 6.62 9.49 0.50
CA LEU A 127 7.99 9.94 0.27
C LEU A 127 8.23 10.51 -1.13
N HIS A 128 7.34 10.27 -2.09
CA HIS A 128 7.42 10.82 -3.43
C HIS A 128 6.52 12.03 -3.60
N HIS A 129 7.06 13.11 -4.19
CA HIS A 129 6.30 14.35 -4.44
C HIS A 129 5.43 14.22 -5.70
N HIS A 130 4.23 13.69 -5.55
CA HIS A 130 3.30 13.47 -6.65
C HIS A 130 2.55 14.72 -7.12
N ALA A 131 2.53 15.80 -6.33
CA ALA A 131 1.72 16.99 -6.57
C ALA A 131 1.80 17.57 -8.00
N ARG A 132 2.94 17.38 -8.69
CA ARG A 132 3.17 17.93 -10.04
C ARG A 132 2.39 17.21 -11.14
N TYR A 133 2.08 15.91 -10.97
CA TYR A 133 1.43 15.08 -11.99
C TYR A 133 0.13 14.43 -11.54
N LEU A 134 -0.38 14.77 -10.35
CA LEU A 134 -1.72 14.35 -9.96
C LEU A 134 -2.78 15.01 -10.85
N ASP A 135 -3.64 14.19 -11.45
CA ASP A 135 -4.82 14.63 -12.19
C ASP A 135 -5.94 15.12 -11.24
N ALA A 136 -7.02 15.62 -11.82
CA ALA A 136 -8.14 16.15 -11.06
C ALA A 136 -8.81 15.08 -10.17
N GLU A 137 -8.89 13.84 -10.66
CA GLU A 137 -9.49 12.72 -9.93
C GLU A 137 -8.64 12.32 -8.73
N SER A 138 -7.33 12.20 -8.91
CA SER A 138 -6.38 11.89 -7.83
C SER A 138 -6.34 12.99 -6.77
N ARG A 139 -6.37 14.27 -7.19
CA ARG A 139 -6.50 15.42 -6.26
C ARG A 139 -7.82 15.38 -5.49
N ALA A 140 -8.92 14.97 -6.12
CA ALA A 140 -10.20 14.83 -5.44
C ALA A 140 -10.16 13.73 -4.37
N VAL A 141 -9.45 12.62 -4.61
CA VAL A 141 -9.21 11.57 -3.60
C VAL A 141 -8.43 12.14 -2.41
N GLU A 142 -7.32 12.84 -2.68
CA GLU A 142 -6.48 13.47 -1.65
C GLU A 142 -7.26 14.50 -0.83
N ASN A 143 -8.00 15.38 -1.50
CA ASN A 143 -8.80 16.41 -0.82
C ASN A 143 -9.88 15.83 0.09
N ARG A 144 -10.55 14.74 -0.33
CA ARG A 144 -11.55 14.05 0.52
C ARG A 144 -10.91 13.48 1.77
N MET A 145 -9.75 12.85 1.64
CA MET A 145 -9.02 12.30 2.80
C MET A 145 -8.59 13.41 3.74
N THR A 146 -8.02 14.49 3.22
CA THR A 146 -7.60 15.64 4.01
C THR A 146 -8.78 16.29 4.72
N ALA A 147 -9.93 16.46 4.07
CA ALA A 147 -11.14 17.00 4.66
C ALA A 147 -11.63 16.14 5.83
N LEU A 148 -11.69 14.82 5.65
CA LEU A 148 -12.11 13.88 6.69
C LEU A 148 -11.28 14.03 7.97
N PHE A 149 -9.96 14.07 7.84
CA PHE A 149 -9.08 14.22 8.99
C PHE A 149 -9.11 15.64 9.59
N THR A 150 -9.28 16.67 8.75
CA THR A 150 -9.46 18.05 9.23
C THR A 150 -10.71 18.17 10.09
N ASP A 151 -11.84 17.60 9.65
CA ASP A 151 -13.09 17.61 10.39
C ASP A 151 -12.98 16.83 11.71
N LEU A 152 -12.30 15.69 11.67
CA LEU A 152 -12.00 14.90 12.87
C LEU A 152 -11.20 15.72 13.89
N VAL A 153 -10.09 16.32 13.48
CA VAL A 153 -9.23 17.12 14.37
C VAL A 153 -9.99 18.32 14.93
N THR A 154 -10.74 19.06 14.09
CA THR A 154 -11.57 20.20 14.50
C THR A 154 -12.59 19.78 15.55
N THR A 155 -13.25 18.64 15.35
CA THR A 155 -14.21 18.10 16.33
C THR A 155 -13.53 17.78 17.65
N LYS A 156 -12.34 17.16 17.63
CA LYS A 156 -11.61 16.81 18.85
C LYS A 156 -11.02 18.01 19.57
N GLN A 157 -10.66 19.06 18.83
CA GLN A 157 -10.29 20.36 19.42
C GLN A 157 -11.47 21.05 20.11
N SER A 158 -12.67 21.04 19.52
CA SER A 158 -13.87 21.61 20.13
C SER A 158 -14.32 20.88 21.39
N GLN A 159 -13.97 19.60 21.53
CA GLN A 159 -14.18 18.78 22.74
C GLN A 159 -13.12 19.03 23.83
N GLY A 160 -12.05 19.78 23.51
CA GLY A 160 -10.96 20.04 24.44
C GLY A 160 -9.95 18.89 24.57
N ASP A 161 -10.01 17.89 23.70
CA ASP A 161 -9.13 16.71 23.72
C ASP A 161 -7.78 16.95 23.03
N LEU A 162 -7.75 17.84 22.04
CA LEU A 162 -6.55 18.20 21.29
C LEU A 162 -6.23 19.69 21.44
N LYS A 163 -4.96 20.03 21.36
CA LYS A 163 -4.46 21.41 21.39
C LYS A 163 -5.19 22.27 20.37
N ALA A 164 -5.55 23.47 20.77
CA ALA A 164 -6.10 24.48 19.89
C ALA A 164 -5.05 24.93 18.84
N GLY A 165 -5.50 25.27 17.66
CA GLY A 165 -4.67 25.74 16.56
C GLY A 165 -5.18 25.31 15.21
N GLU A 166 -4.43 25.59 14.17
CA GLU A 166 -4.76 25.15 12.80
C GLU A 166 -4.76 23.61 12.70
N PRO A 167 -5.86 22.96 12.34
CA PRO A 167 -5.93 21.49 12.24
C PRO A 167 -4.83 20.89 11.38
N ARG A 168 -4.48 21.53 10.26
CA ARG A 168 -3.43 21.07 9.35
C ARG A 168 -2.05 21.04 10.02
N LEU A 169 -1.79 21.93 10.98
CA LEU A 169 -0.54 21.92 11.74
C LEU A 169 -0.44 20.65 12.59
N LEU A 170 -1.49 20.30 13.33
CA LEU A 170 -1.52 19.08 14.14
C LEU A 170 -1.38 17.82 13.27
N MET A 171 -2.12 17.79 12.16
CA MET A 171 -1.99 16.70 11.18
C MET A 171 -0.56 16.60 10.63
N GLY A 172 0.06 17.74 10.30
CA GLY A 172 1.44 17.80 9.82
C GLY A 172 2.45 17.31 10.87
N ILE A 173 2.26 17.64 12.17
CA ILE A 173 3.10 17.11 13.25
C ILE A 173 2.97 15.59 13.35
N VAL A 174 1.74 15.06 13.34
CA VAL A 174 1.47 13.62 13.42
C VAL A 174 2.07 12.86 12.23
N MET A 175 1.76 13.31 11.02
CA MET A 175 2.27 12.65 9.80
C MET A 175 3.76 12.85 9.62
N GLY A 176 4.29 14.02 9.95
CA GLY A 176 5.74 14.28 9.89
C GLY A 176 6.53 13.40 10.85
N ALA A 177 6.04 13.20 12.08
CA ALA A 177 6.63 12.28 13.04
C ALA A 177 6.53 10.83 12.52
N PHE A 178 5.37 10.41 12.00
CA PHE A 178 5.19 9.07 11.45
C PHE A 178 6.14 8.77 10.29
N VAL A 179 6.21 9.68 9.31
CA VAL A 179 7.12 9.57 8.16
C VAL A 179 8.59 9.58 8.61
N GLY A 180 8.94 10.42 9.60
CA GLY A 180 10.29 10.45 10.18
C GLY A 180 10.69 9.13 10.82
N VAL A 181 9.77 8.50 11.56
CA VAL A 181 9.97 7.16 12.15
C VAL A 181 10.22 6.10 11.06
N ILE A 182 9.41 6.07 10.00
CA ILE A 182 9.62 5.14 8.88
C ILE A 182 10.98 5.37 8.21
N ARG A 183 11.35 6.62 7.93
CA ARG A 183 12.64 6.94 7.30
C ARG A 183 13.82 6.44 8.13
N SER A 184 13.78 6.63 9.45
CA SER A 184 14.86 6.16 10.32
C SER A 184 15.03 4.64 10.27
N CYS A 185 13.98 3.88 9.99
CA CYS A 185 14.05 2.42 9.83
C CYS A 185 14.67 2.01 8.48
N VAL A 186 14.25 2.71 7.41
CA VAL A 186 14.77 2.44 6.05
C VAL A 186 16.27 2.74 5.99
N ASP A 187 16.72 3.84 6.61
CA ASP A 187 18.11 4.27 6.57
C ASP A 187 19.07 3.27 7.27
N VAL A 188 18.59 2.50 8.22
CA VAL A 188 19.42 1.54 8.99
C VAL A 188 19.06 0.07 8.72
N ASP A 189 18.14 -0.20 7.82
CA ASP A 189 17.62 -1.55 7.49
C ASP A 189 17.18 -2.34 8.76
N GLN A 190 16.57 -1.64 9.71
CA GLN A 190 16.07 -2.23 10.95
C GLN A 190 14.57 -1.92 11.11
N PRO A 191 13.71 -2.92 10.97
CA PRO A 191 12.28 -2.74 11.22
C PRO A 191 12.02 -2.48 12.70
N LEU A 192 11.06 -1.59 12.98
CA LEU A 192 10.59 -1.33 14.35
C LEU A 192 9.77 -2.50 14.87
N GLY A 193 10.00 -2.82 16.14
CA GLY A 193 9.13 -3.71 16.90
C GLY A 193 7.85 -3.02 17.38
N GLU A 194 6.92 -3.81 17.89
CA GLU A 194 5.64 -3.29 18.42
C GLU A 194 5.86 -2.29 19.58
N ALA A 195 6.89 -2.49 20.40
CA ALA A 195 7.21 -1.59 21.51
C ALA A 195 7.65 -0.21 21.01
N ASP A 196 8.42 -0.16 19.94
CA ASP A 196 8.91 1.10 19.35
C ASP A 196 7.75 1.89 18.74
N TRP A 197 6.84 1.20 18.04
CA TRP A 197 5.62 1.81 17.50
C TRP A 197 4.71 2.40 18.60
N LYS A 198 4.60 1.72 19.74
CA LYS A 198 3.85 2.21 20.90
C LYS A 198 4.51 3.42 21.54
N LEU A 199 5.83 3.41 21.65
CA LEU A 199 6.60 4.55 22.19
C LEU A 199 6.46 5.76 21.28
N ALA A 200 6.65 5.62 19.98
CA ALA A 200 6.48 6.70 19.01
C ALA A 200 5.06 7.28 19.06
N GLU A 201 4.04 6.42 19.10
CA GLU A 201 2.65 6.80 19.26
C GLU A 201 2.43 7.66 20.51
N GLN A 202 2.96 7.23 21.65
CA GLN A 202 2.83 7.94 22.90
C GLN A 202 3.51 9.33 22.86
N CYS A 203 4.71 9.42 22.30
CA CYS A 203 5.42 10.70 22.16
C CYS A 203 4.62 11.69 21.31
N VAL A 204 4.04 11.22 20.19
CA VAL A 204 3.26 12.09 19.30
C VAL A 204 1.91 12.47 19.94
N TRP A 205 1.27 11.55 20.64
CA TRP A 205 0.07 11.85 21.42
C TRP A 205 0.30 12.97 22.42
N GLU A 206 1.37 12.89 23.23
CA GLU A 206 1.74 13.94 24.19
C GLU A 206 2.03 15.29 23.52
N ALA A 207 2.48 15.29 22.29
CA ALA A 207 2.71 16.51 21.53
C ALA A 207 1.41 17.20 21.08
N VAL A 208 0.31 16.46 20.85
CA VAL A 208 -0.93 17.02 20.26
C VAL A 208 -2.11 17.09 21.22
N ARG A 209 -2.13 16.29 22.30
CA ARG A 209 -3.20 16.36 23.30
C ARG A 209 -3.14 17.67 24.12
N THR A 210 -4.26 18.05 24.69
CA THR A 210 -4.37 19.15 25.66
C THR A 210 -3.68 18.82 26.97
#